data_cbf13727fe511aa33fe246f7fa22fe52
#
_entry.id   cbf13727fe511aa33fe246f7fa22fe52
#
_cell.length_a   1.000
_cell.length_b   1.000
_cell.length_c   1.000
_cell.angle_alpha   90.00
_cell.angle_beta   90.00
_cell.angle_gamma   90.00
#
_symmetry.space_group_name_H-M   'P 1'
#
loop_
_entity.id
_entity.type
_entity.pdbx_description
1 polymer ?
#
loop_
_entity_poly.entity_id
_entity_poly.type
_entity_poly.pdbx_seq_one_letter_code
_entity_poly.pdbx_strand_id
1 'polypeptide(L)'
;MSITCRTSLVRSAPGKYETATVEVDDPQQDEIRVKMVASGLCHSDDHIATGDIPVGTYPFAGGHEGAGVVESVGPNTKGFEVGDKVVFSFLPACGKCRWCATGHSNLCDLGAGLLAGTRWDDPSTRLHLEDGTNVGQMCGIGTFTEYATVAVDSAIKVPEDTKLEVACLLGCSVGTGWGSAVNTGEVHPGDTVIIQGIGGIGANAVQGAVHAGAANVIAVDPVAFKREKAQELGATHAVESIEEATEIAKGFTNGQGADVSIVTIGVTKPEHVGNAFA
;
A
#
# COMPACT_ATOMS: atom_id res chain seq x y z
N MET A 1 -20.68 19.76 8.95
CA MET A 1 -21.06 19.07 10.24
C MET A 1 -20.32 17.76 10.29
N SER A 2 -19.67 17.47 11.43
CA SER A 2 -19.01 16.17 11.65
C SER A 2 -19.98 14.99 11.44
N ILE A 3 -19.43 13.81 11.18
CA ILE A 3 -20.21 12.59 10.99
C ILE A 3 -19.76 11.56 12.04
N THR A 4 -20.72 10.97 12.75
CA THR A 4 -20.47 9.83 13.63
C THR A 4 -20.53 8.54 12.82
N CYS A 5 -19.50 7.70 12.94
CA CYS A 5 -19.43 6.42 12.22
C CYS A 5 -18.56 5.41 12.96
N ARG A 6 -18.39 4.22 12.40
CA ARG A 6 -17.51 3.18 12.96
C ARG A 6 -16.15 3.22 12.28
N THR A 7 -15.12 2.91 13.08
CA THR A 7 -13.76 2.66 12.61
C THR A 7 -13.21 1.37 13.21
N SER A 8 -12.20 0.78 12.58
CA SER A 8 -11.37 -0.24 13.18
C SER A 8 -10.04 0.37 13.59
N LEU A 9 -9.71 0.32 14.88
CA LEU A 9 -8.52 0.96 15.45
C LEU A 9 -7.78 0.06 16.42
N VAL A 10 -6.54 0.39 16.71
CA VAL A 10 -5.68 -0.21 17.74
C VAL A 10 -5.49 0.82 18.85
N ARG A 11 -5.71 0.42 20.12
CA ARG A 11 -5.55 1.33 21.27
C ARG A 11 -4.13 1.42 21.80
N SER A 12 -3.32 0.41 21.55
CA SER A 12 -1.91 0.34 21.94
C SER A 12 -1.21 -0.79 21.18
N ALA A 13 0.10 -0.77 21.07
CA ALA A 13 0.85 -1.93 20.57
C ALA A 13 1.76 -2.52 21.68
N PRO A 14 1.90 -3.85 21.77
CA PRO A 14 1.13 -4.84 21.00
C PRO A 14 -0.36 -4.84 21.41
N GLY A 15 -1.24 -5.01 20.43
CA GLY A 15 -2.68 -4.97 20.64
C GLY A 15 -3.44 -5.69 19.51
N LYS A 16 -4.73 -5.39 19.41
CA LYS A 16 -5.62 -5.93 18.38
C LYS A 16 -6.49 -4.82 17.83
N TYR A 17 -6.90 -4.96 16.60
CA TYR A 17 -7.95 -4.12 16.03
C TYR A 17 -9.28 -4.38 16.73
N GLU A 18 -9.96 -3.30 17.09
CA GLU A 18 -11.31 -3.31 17.62
C GLU A 18 -12.18 -2.29 16.90
N THR A 19 -13.48 -2.53 16.86
CA THR A 19 -14.43 -1.56 16.32
C THR A 19 -14.77 -0.53 17.39
N ALA A 20 -14.67 0.75 17.04
CA ALA A 20 -15.07 1.86 17.89
C ALA A 20 -15.94 2.84 17.11
N THR A 21 -16.78 3.59 17.85
CA THR A 21 -17.50 4.75 17.30
C THR A 21 -16.58 5.96 17.34
N VAL A 22 -16.54 6.70 16.26
CA VAL A 22 -15.75 7.92 16.12
C VAL A 22 -16.58 9.04 15.49
N GLU A 23 -16.17 10.26 15.76
CA GLU A 23 -16.58 11.45 15.06
C GLU A 23 -15.53 11.79 14.01
N VAL A 24 -15.96 12.02 12.76
CA VAL A 24 -15.12 12.40 11.63
C VAL A 24 -15.37 13.87 11.34
N ASP A 25 -14.33 14.69 11.44
CA ASP A 25 -14.42 16.13 11.20
C ASP A 25 -14.83 16.49 9.78
N ASP A 26 -15.40 17.68 9.63
CA ASP A 26 -15.57 18.30 8.31
C ASP A 26 -14.23 18.52 7.62
N PRO A 27 -14.18 18.35 6.30
CA PRO A 27 -12.97 18.64 5.53
C PRO A 27 -12.65 20.14 5.57
N GLN A 28 -11.40 20.46 5.82
CA GLN A 28 -10.86 21.82 5.73
C GLN A 28 -10.40 22.10 4.28
N GLN A 29 -9.74 23.25 4.07
CA GLN A 29 -9.16 23.59 2.77
C GLN A 29 -8.17 22.49 2.34
N ASP A 30 -8.21 22.15 1.07
CA ASP A 30 -7.42 21.07 0.44
C ASP A 30 -7.68 19.67 1.04
N GLU A 31 -8.89 19.48 1.60
CA GLU A 31 -9.38 18.19 2.10
C GLU A 31 -10.72 17.81 1.47
N ILE A 32 -10.97 16.51 1.46
CA ILE A 32 -12.25 15.91 1.10
C ILE A 32 -12.65 14.90 2.17
N ARG A 33 -13.96 14.74 2.40
CA ARG A 33 -14.49 13.61 3.17
C ARG A 33 -15.07 12.60 2.19
N VAL A 34 -14.66 11.34 2.37
CA VAL A 34 -15.01 10.24 1.48
C VAL A 34 -15.78 9.19 2.25
N LYS A 35 -16.93 8.77 1.71
CA LYS A 35 -17.64 7.59 2.16
C LYS A 35 -16.93 6.37 1.58
N MET A 36 -16.38 5.54 2.44
CA MET A 36 -15.62 4.36 2.03
C MET A 36 -16.54 3.29 1.45
N VAL A 37 -16.14 2.69 0.33
CA VAL A 37 -16.79 1.54 -0.30
C VAL A 37 -16.04 0.27 0.02
N ALA A 38 -14.71 0.32 -0.05
CA ALA A 38 -13.85 -0.82 0.24
C ALA A 38 -12.49 -0.38 0.75
N SER A 39 -11.87 -1.25 1.54
CA SER A 39 -10.48 -1.13 1.98
C SER A 39 -9.78 -2.48 1.88
N GLY A 40 -8.58 -2.50 1.31
CA GLY A 40 -7.71 -3.66 1.31
C GLY A 40 -7.08 -3.89 2.68
N LEU A 41 -6.66 -5.13 2.93
CA LEU A 41 -5.88 -5.54 4.10
C LEU A 41 -4.43 -5.80 3.68
N CYS A 42 -3.52 -5.09 4.27
CA CYS A 42 -2.09 -5.24 4.06
C CYS A 42 -1.42 -5.77 5.33
N HIS A 43 -0.29 -6.45 5.19
CA HIS A 43 0.48 -6.91 6.35
C HIS A 43 1.01 -5.74 7.19
N SER A 44 1.17 -4.55 6.61
CA SER A 44 1.53 -3.34 7.35
C SER A 44 0.50 -2.95 8.41
N ASP A 45 -0.79 -3.26 8.20
CA ASP A 45 -1.83 -3.03 9.21
C ASP A 45 -1.62 -3.95 10.42
N ASP A 46 -1.25 -5.22 10.19
CA ASP A 46 -0.93 -6.16 11.26
C ASP A 46 0.32 -5.73 12.04
N HIS A 47 1.36 -5.26 11.34
CA HIS A 47 2.58 -4.74 11.97
C HIS A 47 2.36 -3.54 12.89
N ILE A 48 1.34 -2.72 12.65
CA ILE A 48 0.94 -1.66 13.57
C ILE A 48 0.33 -2.25 14.84
N ALA A 49 -0.49 -3.28 14.71
CA ALA A 49 -1.12 -3.94 15.86
C ALA A 49 -0.10 -4.74 16.69
N THR A 50 0.87 -5.41 16.06
CA THR A 50 1.94 -6.15 16.76
C THR A 50 3.00 -5.23 17.36
N GLY A 51 3.15 -4.01 16.81
CA GLY A 51 4.17 -3.04 17.22
C GLY A 51 5.48 -3.14 16.45
N ASP A 52 5.54 -3.97 15.41
CA ASP A 52 6.72 -4.07 14.53
C ASP A 52 6.94 -2.76 13.74
N ILE A 53 5.86 -2.04 13.45
CA ILE A 53 5.90 -0.68 12.89
C ILE A 53 5.42 0.30 13.94
N PRO A 54 6.31 1.15 14.50
CA PRO A 54 5.92 2.14 15.49
C PRO A 54 5.11 3.27 14.83
N VAL A 55 4.10 3.77 15.51
CA VAL A 55 3.27 4.92 15.09
C VAL A 55 3.41 6.07 16.09
N GLY A 56 3.08 7.30 15.65
CA GLY A 56 3.27 8.50 16.44
C GLY A 56 2.29 8.65 17.61
N THR A 57 1.13 8.03 17.55
CA THR A 57 0.06 8.15 18.55
C THR A 57 -0.82 6.92 18.62
N TYR A 58 -1.49 6.73 19.75
CA TYR A 58 -2.58 5.78 19.95
C TYR A 58 -3.73 6.50 20.69
N PRO A 59 -5.02 6.15 20.42
CA PRO A 59 -5.54 5.15 19.47
C PRO A 59 -5.19 5.49 18.01
N PHE A 60 -5.11 4.46 17.15
CA PHE A 60 -4.70 4.61 15.76
C PHE A 60 -5.62 3.81 14.81
N ALA A 61 -6.30 4.51 13.92
CA ALA A 61 -7.14 3.91 12.89
C ALA A 61 -6.27 3.39 11.74
N GLY A 62 -6.39 2.10 11.44
CA GLY A 62 -5.65 1.44 10.37
C GLY A 62 -6.24 1.67 8.98
N GLY A 63 -5.65 0.95 8.03
CA GLY A 63 -6.06 0.97 6.63
C GLY A 63 -5.39 2.06 5.80
N HIS A 64 -4.79 1.64 4.71
CA HIS A 64 -4.09 2.53 3.78
C HIS A 64 -4.32 2.15 2.31
N GLU A 65 -5.16 1.16 2.05
CA GLU A 65 -5.64 0.75 0.73
C GLU A 65 -7.14 1.01 0.67
N GLY A 66 -7.58 2.13 0.12
CA GLY A 66 -8.98 2.50 0.18
C GLY A 66 -9.52 3.07 -1.12
N ALA A 67 -10.83 2.90 -1.29
CA ALA A 67 -11.60 3.52 -2.35
C ALA A 67 -13.01 3.89 -1.86
N GLY A 68 -13.53 5.01 -2.36
CA GLY A 68 -14.84 5.49 -1.94
C GLY A 68 -15.39 6.57 -2.85
N VAL A 69 -16.43 7.21 -2.36
CA VAL A 69 -17.14 8.30 -3.06
C VAL A 69 -17.04 9.58 -2.22
N VAL A 70 -16.65 10.67 -2.83
CA VAL A 70 -16.58 11.98 -2.18
C VAL A 70 -17.96 12.38 -1.67
N GLU A 71 -18.08 12.59 -0.37
CA GLU A 71 -19.32 12.99 0.30
C GLU A 71 -19.34 14.49 0.58
N SER A 72 -18.18 15.08 0.89
CA SER A 72 -18.05 16.49 1.17
C SER A 72 -16.68 17.01 0.72
N VAL A 73 -16.63 18.28 0.32
CA VAL A 73 -15.41 18.94 -0.16
C VAL A 73 -15.13 20.16 0.71
N GLY A 74 -13.91 20.31 1.18
CA GLY A 74 -13.50 21.44 2.01
C GLY A 74 -13.56 22.78 1.27
N PRO A 75 -13.58 23.90 2.01
CA PRO A 75 -13.69 25.23 1.40
C PRO A 75 -12.49 25.51 0.50
N ASN A 76 -12.72 26.12 -0.66
CA ASN A 76 -11.70 26.47 -1.67
C ASN A 76 -10.89 25.29 -2.23
N THR A 77 -11.23 24.05 -1.91
CA THR A 77 -10.60 22.84 -2.43
C THR A 77 -10.93 22.67 -3.92
N LYS A 78 -9.92 22.36 -4.73
CA LYS A 78 -10.06 22.23 -6.18
C LYS A 78 -9.85 20.78 -6.63
N GLY A 79 -10.40 20.45 -7.78
CA GLY A 79 -10.17 19.17 -8.46
C GLY A 79 -11.13 18.05 -8.05
N PHE A 80 -11.95 18.25 -7.01
CA PHE A 80 -12.92 17.26 -6.52
C PHE A 80 -14.32 17.86 -6.37
N GLU A 81 -15.32 17.02 -6.59
CA GLU A 81 -16.75 17.33 -6.41
C GLU A 81 -17.43 16.19 -5.66
N VAL A 82 -18.54 16.50 -4.98
CA VAL A 82 -19.38 15.50 -4.35
C VAL A 82 -19.88 14.51 -5.40
N GLY A 83 -19.72 13.21 -5.13
CA GLY A 83 -20.04 12.12 -6.05
C GLY A 83 -18.86 11.57 -6.82
N ASP A 84 -17.71 12.25 -6.83
CA ASP A 84 -16.51 11.71 -7.46
C ASP A 84 -16.08 10.37 -6.83
N LYS A 85 -15.75 9.40 -7.67
CA LYS A 85 -15.11 8.16 -7.24
C LYS A 85 -13.61 8.38 -7.09
N VAL A 86 -13.07 7.93 -5.96
CA VAL A 86 -11.64 8.08 -5.64
C VAL A 86 -11.03 6.78 -5.14
N VAL A 87 -9.76 6.59 -5.44
CA VAL A 87 -8.87 5.65 -4.75
C VAL A 87 -7.82 6.45 -3.99
N PHE A 88 -7.30 5.88 -2.90
CA PHE A 88 -6.24 6.53 -2.14
C PHE A 88 -4.88 5.94 -2.46
N SER A 89 -3.89 6.82 -2.50
CA SER A 89 -2.48 6.44 -2.41
C SER A 89 -2.02 6.63 -0.97
N PHE A 90 -1.40 5.63 -0.37
CA PHE A 90 -0.82 5.79 0.96
C PHE A 90 0.33 6.80 0.98
N LEU A 91 1.02 6.97 -0.16
CA LEU A 91 2.01 8.03 -0.37
C LEU A 91 1.33 9.25 -0.99
N PRO A 92 1.29 10.41 -0.33
CA PRO A 92 0.77 11.63 -0.92
C PRO A 92 1.67 12.12 -2.05
N ALA A 93 1.10 12.87 -3.00
CA ALA A 93 1.84 13.46 -4.11
C ALA A 93 1.46 14.93 -4.31
N CYS A 94 2.18 15.84 -3.66
CA CYS A 94 1.84 17.29 -3.66
C CYS A 94 2.05 17.99 -5.02
N GLY A 95 2.71 17.36 -5.98
CA GLY A 95 2.99 17.92 -7.31
C GLY A 95 4.04 19.04 -7.36
N LYS A 96 4.47 19.62 -6.23
CA LYS A 96 5.28 20.85 -6.16
C LYS A 96 6.63 20.70 -5.45
N CYS A 97 6.86 19.68 -4.63
CA CYS A 97 8.17 19.45 -4.03
C CYS A 97 9.19 18.99 -5.08
N ARG A 98 10.47 19.02 -4.75
CA ARG A 98 11.55 18.65 -5.68
C ARG A 98 11.36 17.26 -6.28
N TRP A 99 10.88 16.31 -5.49
CA TRP A 99 10.68 14.95 -5.91
C TRP A 99 9.52 14.82 -6.91
N CYS A 100 8.37 15.40 -6.58
CA CYS A 100 7.24 15.43 -7.50
C CYS A 100 7.58 16.14 -8.82
N ALA A 101 8.30 17.29 -8.75
CA ALA A 101 8.68 18.06 -9.91
C ALA A 101 9.69 17.34 -10.84
N THR A 102 10.39 16.31 -10.34
CA THR A 102 11.35 15.50 -11.11
C THR A 102 10.82 14.11 -11.46
N GLY A 103 9.52 13.85 -11.27
CA GLY A 103 8.91 12.55 -11.62
C GLY A 103 9.06 11.46 -10.54
N HIS A 104 9.56 11.81 -9.37
CA HIS A 104 9.75 10.89 -8.24
C HIS A 104 8.70 11.12 -7.14
N SER A 105 7.42 11.18 -7.51
CA SER A 105 6.32 11.47 -6.56
C SER A 105 6.20 10.45 -5.42
N ASN A 106 6.68 9.23 -5.61
CA ASN A 106 6.83 8.23 -4.56
C ASN A 106 7.78 8.65 -3.41
N LEU A 107 8.58 9.71 -3.61
CA LEU A 107 9.47 10.30 -2.60
C LEU A 107 8.97 11.69 -2.14
N CYS A 108 7.69 11.99 -2.34
CA CYS A 108 7.11 13.27 -1.94
C CYS A 108 7.44 13.63 -0.48
N ASP A 109 7.85 14.88 -0.24
CA ASP A 109 8.23 15.35 1.10
C ASP A 109 7.10 15.18 2.14
N LEU A 110 5.83 15.24 1.72
CA LEU A 110 4.68 14.99 2.59
C LEU A 110 4.65 13.55 3.14
N GLY A 111 5.29 12.61 2.47
CA GLY A 111 5.38 11.21 2.90
C GLY A 111 6.25 10.99 4.15
N ALA A 112 7.01 11.96 4.60
CA ALA A 112 7.89 11.82 5.78
C ALA A 112 7.12 11.57 7.08
N GLY A 113 5.86 12.01 7.17
CA GLY A 113 5.00 11.90 8.35
C GLY A 113 3.94 10.78 8.29
N LEU A 114 4.04 9.80 7.40
CA LEU A 114 3.00 8.78 7.15
C LEU A 114 2.46 8.05 8.38
N LEU A 115 3.30 7.83 9.38
CA LEU A 115 2.96 7.08 10.59
C LEU A 115 2.78 7.98 11.82
N ALA A 116 2.83 9.30 11.65
CA ALA A 116 2.57 10.25 12.74
C ALA A 116 1.13 10.17 13.23
N GLY A 117 0.20 9.81 12.34
CA GLY A 117 -1.24 9.77 12.62
C GLY A 117 -1.95 11.12 12.51
N THR A 118 -1.21 12.18 12.30
CA THR A 118 -1.69 13.56 12.15
C THR A 118 -1.69 14.00 10.69
N ARG A 119 -2.15 15.22 10.44
CA ARG A 119 -2.04 15.85 9.11
C ARG A 119 -0.57 16.17 8.78
N TRP A 120 -0.29 16.39 7.50
CA TRP A 120 1.06 16.64 6.99
C TRP A 120 1.68 17.95 7.50
N ASP A 121 0.85 18.95 7.67
CA ASP A 121 1.19 20.35 7.88
C ASP A 121 0.79 20.88 9.26
N ASP A 122 0.03 20.09 10.01
CA ASP A 122 -0.36 20.44 11.38
C ASP A 122 -0.47 19.18 12.27
N PRO A 123 -0.39 19.30 13.60
CA PRO A 123 -0.49 18.16 14.52
C PRO A 123 -1.95 17.71 14.76
N SER A 124 -2.92 18.17 14.00
CA SER A 124 -4.33 17.80 14.19
C SER A 124 -4.65 16.44 13.58
N THR A 125 -5.72 15.84 14.08
CA THR A 125 -6.37 14.66 13.54
C THR A 125 -7.73 15.02 12.98
N ARG A 126 -8.35 14.10 12.25
CA ARG A 126 -9.73 14.27 11.75
C ARG A 126 -10.67 13.20 12.28
N LEU A 127 -10.18 12.38 13.21
CA LEU A 127 -10.96 11.37 13.91
C LEU A 127 -10.86 11.59 15.42
N HIS A 128 -11.98 11.47 16.11
CA HIS A 128 -12.08 11.60 17.57
C HIS A 128 -12.99 10.51 18.14
N LEU A 129 -12.63 9.96 19.30
CA LEU A 129 -13.55 9.13 20.07
C LEU A 129 -14.66 10.00 20.68
N GLU A 130 -15.72 9.37 21.16
CA GLU A 130 -16.88 10.06 21.79
C GLU A 130 -16.49 10.95 22.99
N ASP A 131 -15.39 10.63 23.68
CA ASP A 131 -14.84 11.42 24.79
C ASP A 131 -13.91 12.58 24.33
N GLY A 132 -13.77 12.78 23.03
CA GLY A 132 -12.91 13.79 22.42
C GLY A 132 -11.44 13.36 22.28
N THR A 133 -11.09 12.12 22.60
CA THR A 133 -9.72 11.62 22.40
C THR A 133 -9.38 11.58 20.91
N ASN A 134 -8.27 12.19 20.52
CA ASN A 134 -7.78 12.17 19.16
C ASN A 134 -7.40 10.76 18.71
N VAL A 135 -7.79 10.37 17.51
CA VAL A 135 -7.45 9.08 16.88
C VAL A 135 -6.54 9.34 15.68
N GLY A 136 -5.35 8.76 15.68
CA GLY A 136 -4.44 8.84 14.54
C GLY A 136 -4.97 8.11 13.32
N GLN A 137 -4.64 8.60 12.13
CA GLN A 137 -5.01 7.99 10.85
C GLN A 137 -3.77 7.43 10.14
N MET A 138 -3.77 6.15 9.81
CA MET A 138 -2.70 5.53 9.05
C MET A 138 -2.51 6.25 7.71
N CYS A 139 -1.29 6.68 7.43
CA CYS A 139 -0.92 7.42 6.21
C CYS A 139 -1.78 8.67 5.96
N GLY A 140 -2.36 9.28 7.02
CA GLY A 140 -3.26 10.42 6.93
C GLY A 140 -4.60 10.11 6.25
N ILE A 141 -4.90 8.83 5.98
CA ILE A 141 -6.13 8.38 5.31
C ILE A 141 -7.01 7.49 6.18
N GLY A 142 -6.46 6.50 6.92
CA GLY A 142 -7.20 5.70 7.89
C GLY A 142 -8.42 4.99 7.31
N THR A 143 -8.22 4.18 6.27
CA THR A 143 -9.32 3.66 5.44
C THR A 143 -10.18 2.55 6.07
N PHE A 144 -9.84 2.11 7.29
CA PHE A 144 -10.71 1.20 8.07
C PHE A 144 -11.84 1.93 8.80
N THR A 145 -12.24 3.07 8.30
CA THR A 145 -13.32 3.92 8.80
C THR A 145 -14.42 4.02 7.76
N GLU A 146 -15.69 4.07 8.15
CA GLU A 146 -16.82 4.19 7.20
C GLU A 146 -16.79 5.53 6.43
N TYR A 147 -16.23 6.57 7.04
CA TYR A 147 -15.92 7.87 6.43
C TYR A 147 -14.52 8.31 6.82
N ALA A 148 -13.79 8.88 5.89
CA ALA A 148 -12.47 9.43 6.16
C ALA A 148 -12.33 10.85 5.58
N THR A 149 -11.90 11.81 6.40
CA THR A 149 -11.48 13.13 5.93
C THR A 149 -9.98 13.07 5.66
N VAL A 150 -9.61 13.36 4.41
CA VAL A 150 -8.25 13.16 3.89
C VAL A 150 -7.78 14.36 3.09
N ALA A 151 -6.46 14.55 2.98
CA ALA A 151 -5.88 15.53 2.07
C ALA A 151 -6.06 15.11 0.61
N VAL A 152 -6.30 16.06 -0.27
CA VAL A 152 -6.43 15.81 -1.72
C VAL A 152 -5.15 15.23 -2.32
N ASP A 153 -3.99 15.49 -1.74
CA ASP A 153 -2.68 14.96 -2.16
C ASP A 153 -2.59 13.42 -2.10
N SER A 154 -3.46 12.77 -1.31
CA SER A 154 -3.57 11.31 -1.21
C SER A 154 -4.72 10.73 -2.02
N ALA A 155 -5.54 11.53 -2.69
CA ALA A 155 -6.73 11.10 -3.41
C ALA A 155 -6.55 11.17 -4.92
N ILE A 156 -6.95 10.13 -5.63
CA ILE A 156 -6.91 10.05 -7.09
C ILE A 156 -8.33 9.80 -7.61
N LYS A 157 -8.82 10.72 -8.45
CA LYS A 157 -10.08 10.52 -9.17
C LYS A 157 -9.97 9.36 -10.15
N VAL A 158 -10.98 8.50 -10.16
CA VAL A 158 -11.07 7.38 -11.09
C VAL A 158 -12.35 7.49 -11.94
N PRO A 159 -12.38 6.86 -13.13
CA PRO A 159 -13.59 6.84 -13.98
C PRO A 159 -14.82 6.33 -13.23
N GLU A 160 -16.00 6.82 -13.63
CA GLU A 160 -17.27 6.50 -12.97
C GLU A 160 -17.62 5.00 -13.01
N ASP A 161 -17.20 4.28 -14.04
CA ASP A 161 -17.41 2.84 -14.21
C ASP A 161 -16.43 1.97 -13.42
N THR A 162 -15.46 2.59 -12.69
CA THR A 162 -14.48 1.86 -11.89
C THR A 162 -15.16 1.07 -10.77
N LYS A 163 -14.77 -0.20 -10.64
CA LYS A 163 -15.20 -1.07 -9.53
C LYS A 163 -14.32 -0.78 -8.30
N LEU A 164 -14.84 0.01 -7.37
CA LEU A 164 -14.10 0.50 -6.21
C LEU A 164 -13.63 -0.63 -5.27
N GLU A 165 -14.39 -1.75 -5.21
CA GLU A 165 -14.06 -2.92 -4.40
C GLU A 165 -12.76 -3.62 -4.84
N VAL A 166 -12.37 -3.41 -6.08
CA VAL A 166 -11.09 -3.93 -6.63
C VAL A 166 -10.05 -2.82 -6.68
N ALA A 167 -10.47 -1.61 -7.06
CA ALA A 167 -9.58 -0.48 -7.25
C ALA A 167 -8.90 -0.02 -5.95
N CYS A 168 -9.47 -0.31 -4.77
CA CYS A 168 -8.85 0.02 -3.48
C CYS A 168 -7.43 -0.58 -3.35
N LEU A 169 -7.15 -1.73 -3.95
CA LEU A 169 -5.84 -2.39 -3.92
C LEU A 169 -4.75 -1.66 -4.72
N LEU A 170 -5.13 -0.73 -5.61
CA LEU A 170 -4.19 0.12 -6.34
C LEU A 170 -3.40 1.04 -5.41
N GLY A 171 -3.95 1.32 -4.22
CA GLY A 171 -3.37 2.24 -3.24
C GLY A 171 -2.04 1.79 -2.65
N CYS A 172 -1.74 0.49 -2.62
CA CYS A 172 -0.51 -0.05 -2.04
C CYS A 172 0.04 -1.24 -2.84
N SER A 173 -0.54 -2.43 -2.66
CA SER A 173 0.08 -3.68 -3.09
C SER A 173 0.34 -3.75 -4.59
N VAL A 174 -0.55 -3.21 -5.42
CA VAL A 174 -0.40 -3.21 -6.88
C VAL A 174 0.77 -2.32 -7.30
N GLY A 175 0.75 -1.04 -6.89
CA GLY A 175 1.81 -0.09 -7.24
C GLY A 175 3.18 -0.49 -6.70
N THR A 176 3.23 -1.01 -5.47
CA THR A 176 4.46 -1.46 -4.83
C THR A 176 5.06 -2.68 -5.54
N GLY A 177 4.26 -3.69 -5.82
CA GLY A 177 4.74 -4.91 -6.47
C GLY A 177 5.16 -4.68 -7.92
N TRP A 178 4.32 -4.02 -8.71
CA TRP A 178 4.65 -3.66 -10.08
C TRP A 178 5.90 -2.78 -10.17
N GLY A 179 5.95 -1.72 -9.35
CA GLY A 179 7.06 -0.79 -9.33
C GLY A 179 8.36 -1.39 -8.85
N SER A 180 8.33 -2.40 -7.96
CA SER A 180 9.54 -3.10 -7.54
C SER A 180 10.21 -3.87 -8.68
N ALA A 181 9.44 -4.39 -9.64
CA ALA A 181 9.99 -5.05 -10.82
C ALA A 181 10.38 -4.04 -11.91
N VAL A 182 9.46 -3.15 -12.29
CA VAL A 182 9.63 -2.29 -13.47
C VAL A 182 10.53 -1.09 -13.20
N ASN A 183 10.41 -0.47 -12.01
CA ASN A 183 11.12 0.79 -11.70
C ASN A 183 12.37 0.58 -10.86
N THR A 184 12.29 -0.21 -9.77
CA THR A 184 13.42 -0.38 -8.84
C THR A 184 14.34 -1.50 -9.26
N GLY A 185 13.79 -2.63 -9.67
CA GLY A 185 14.54 -3.78 -10.17
C GLY A 185 15.02 -3.60 -11.61
N GLU A 186 14.45 -2.61 -12.32
CA GLU A 186 14.80 -2.31 -13.71
C GLU A 186 14.84 -3.58 -14.59
N VAL A 187 13.84 -4.44 -14.42
CA VAL A 187 13.75 -5.70 -15.20
C VAL A 187 13.70 -5.39 -16.70
N HIS A 188 14.52 -6.08 -17.46
CA HIS A 188 14.63 -5.93 -18.92
C HIS A 188 14.19 -7.19 -19.67
N PRO A 189 13.88 -7.07 -20.98
CA PRO A 189 13.62 -8.22 -21.82
C PRO A 189 14.79 -9.22 -21.83
N GLY A 190 14.49 -10.47 -21.50
CA GLY A 190 15.48 -11.55 -21.45
C GLY A 190 15.95 -11.90 -20.05
N ASP A 191 15.69 -11.08 -19.03
CA ASP A 191 16.14 -11.31 -17.66
C ASP A 191 15.51 -12.58 -17.05
N THR A 192 16.24 -13.18 -16.11
CA THR A 192 15.78 -14.20 -15.18
C THR A 192 15.56 -13.53 -13.81
N VAL A 193 14.30 -13.56 -13.33
CA VAL A 193 13.87 -12.86 -12.13
C VAL A 193 13.40 -13.85 -11.07
N ILE A 194 13.90 -13.74 -9.84
CA ILE A 194 13.39 -14.48 -8.68
C ILE A 194 12.54 -13.54 -7.81
N ILE A 195 11.32 -13.98 -7.43
CA ILE A 195 10.43 -13.24 -6.55
C ILE A 195 10.12 -14.09 -5.33
N GLN A 196 10.59 -13.64 -4.15
CA GLN A 196 10.44 -14.34 -2.89
C GLN A 196 9.24 -13.80 -2.10
N GLY A 197 8.25 -14.66 -1.86
CA GLY A 197 7.00 -14.31 -1.17
C GLY A 197 5.92 -13.84 -2.15
N ILE A 198 4.87 -14.66 -2.33
CA ILE A 198 3.75 -14.39 -3.23
C ILE A 198 2.52 -13.97 -2.41
N GLY A 199 2.66 -12.81 -1.78
CA GLY A 199 1.54 -12.04 -1.22
C GLY A 199 1.01 -11.04 -2.25
N GLY A 200 0.28 -10.02 -1.80
CA GLY A 200 -0.24 -8.96 -2.69
C GLY A 200 0.87 -8.26 -3.47
N ILE A 201 1.98 -7.93 -2.82
CA ILE A 201 3.14 -7.30 -3.47
C ILE A 201 3.80 -8.27 -4.46
N GLY A 202 4.14 -9.49 -4.03
CA GLY A 202 4.82 -10.47 -4.87
C GLY A 202 4.02 -10.87 -6.11
N ALA A 203 2.70 -11.04 -5.98
CA ALA A 203 1.81 -11.31 -7.10
C ALA A 203 1.85 -10.20 -8.16
N ASN A 204 1.94 -8.95 -7.74
CA ASN A 204 2.07 -7.81 -8.66
C ASN A 204 3.50 -7.64 -9.19
N ALA A 205 4.52 -8.04 -8.42
CA ALA A 205 5.90 -8.10 -8.91
C ALA A 205 6.06 -9.15 -10.04
N VAL A 206 5.39 -10.32 -9.92
CA VAL A 206 5.32 -11.32 -11.00
C VAL A 206 4.76 -10.69 -12.28
N GLN A 207 3.61 -10.03 -12.19
CA GLN A 207 2.99 -9.38 -13.34
C GLN A 207 3.89 -8.26 -13.92
N GLY A 208 4.54 -7.47 -13.06
CA GLY A 208 5.48 -6.43 -13.47
C GLY A 208 6.69 -6.99 -14.22
N ALA A 209 7.30 -8.08 -13.72
CA ALA A 209 8.43 -8.75 -14.36
C ALA A 209 8.05 -9.34 -15.72
N VAL A 210 6.89 -9.99 -15.82
CA VAL A 210 6.36 -10.51 -17.09
C VAL A 210 6.12 -9.37 -18.09
N HIS A 211 5.50 -8.26 -17.64
CA HIS A 211 5.25 -7.10 -18.50
C HIS A 211 6.55 -6.47 -19.00
N ALA A 212 7.59 -6.41 -18.16
CA ALA A 212 8.90 -5.88 -18.54
C ALA A 212 9.64 -6.78 -19.54
N GLY A 213 9.14 -8.00 -19.79
CA GLY A 213 9.69 -8.91 -20.78
C GLY A 213 10.72 -9.90 -20.22
N ALA A 214 10.76 -10.14 -18.92
CA ALA A 214 11.61 -11.18 -18.35
C ALA A 214 11.38 -12.51 -19.07
N ALA A 215 12.46 -13.21 -19.42
CA ALA A 215 12.39 -14.53 -20.06
C ALA A 215 11.97 -15.61 -19.06
N ASN A 216 12.44 -15.48 -17.81
CA ASN A 216 12.13 -16.40 -16.74
C ASN A 216 11.66 -15.63 -15.51
N VAL A 217 10.51 -15.96 -14.98
CA VAL A 217 9.97 -15.43 -13.72
C VAL A 217 9.75 -16.59 -12.77
N ILE A 218 10.58 -16.68 -11.74
CA ILE A 218 10.62 -17.77 -10.77
C ILE A 218 10.00 -17.27 -9.46
N ALA A 219 8.80 -17.75 -9.16
CA ALA A 219 8.09 -17.40 -7.93
C ALA A 219 8.44 -18.38 -6.80
N VAL A 220 8.75 -17.87 -5.61
CA VAL A 220 9.10 -18.65 -4.43
C VAL A 220 8.11 -18.39 -3.31
N ASP A 221 7.35 -19.40 -2.90
CA ASP A 221 6.45 -19.31 -1.72
C ASP A 221 6.21 -20.73 -1.15
N PRO A 222 6.25 -20.91 0.19
CA PRO A 222 6.00 -22.22 0.80
C PRO A 222 4.56 -22.71 0.62
N VAL A 223 3.60 -21.82 0.33
CA VAL A 223 2.18 -22.14 0.22
C VAL A 223 1.82 -22.53 -1.21
N ALA A 224 1.38 -23.77 -1.43
CA ALA A 224 1.05 -24.31 -2.76
C ALA A 224 0.05 -23.44 -3.54
N PHE A 225 -1.05 -23.04 -2.89
CA PHE A 225 -2.05 -22.16 -3.51
C PHE A 225 -1.44 -20.86 -4.08
N LYS A 226 -0.47 -20.26 -3.40
CA LYS A 226 0.19 -19.03 -3.87
C LYS A 226 1.10 -19.32 -5.07
N ARG A 227 1.77 -20.46 -5.10
CA ARG A 227 2.56 -20.90 -6.25
C ARG A 227 1.68 -21.11 -7.49
N GLU A 228 0.52 -21.74 -7.34
CA GLU A 228 -0.47 -21.89 -8.41
C GLU A 228 -0.92 -20.52 -8.94
N LYS A 229 -1.25 -19.58 -8.04
CA LYS A 229 -1.62 -18.21 -8.42
C LYS A 229 -0.49 -17.46 -9.13
N ALA A 230 0.75 -17.64 -8.71
CA ALA A 230 1.89 -17.05 -9.41
C ALA A 230 1.98 -17.51 -10.87
N GLN A 231 1.74 -18.79 -11.14
CA GLN A 231 1.71 -19.33 -12.50
C GLN A 231 0.55 -18.75 -13.32
N GLU A 232 -0.65 -18.62 -12.74
CA GLU A 232 -1.79 -17.98 -13.40
C GLU A 232 -1.48 -16.50 -13.76
N LEU A 233 -0.63 -15.83 -12.97
CA LEU A 233 -0.20 -14.45 -13.18
C LEU A 233 1.01 -14.31 -14.13
N GLY A 234 1.54 -15.44 -14.62
CA GLY A 234 2.57 -15.47 -15.63
C GLY A 234 3.97 -15.92 -15.16
N ALA A 235 4.12 -16.36 -13.91
CA ALA A 235 5.38 -16.98 -13.48
C ALA A 235 5.67 -18.22 -14.33
N THR A 236 6.89 -18.31 -14.87
CA THR A 236 7.34 -19.45 -15.67
C THR A 236 7.64 -20.67 -14.81
N HIS A 237 8.07 -20.41 -13.55
CA HIS A 237 8.35 -21.42 -12.54
C HIS A 237 7.78 -20.98 -11.19
N ALA A 238 7.34 -21.93 -10.38
CA ALA A 238 6.87 -21.66 -9.04
C ALA A 238 7.32 -22.78 -8.10
N VAL A 239 8.15 -22.43 -7.12
CA VAL A 239 8.85 -23.38 -6.25
C VAL A 239 8.66 -23.08 -4.78
N GLU A 240 8.99 -24.03 -3.91
CA GLU A 240 8.78 -23.91 -2.48
C GLU A 240 9.92 -23.19 -1.77
N SER A 241 11.14 -23.33 -2.28
CA SER A 241 12.36 -22.81 -1.61
C SER A 241 13.22 -21.96 -2.54
N ILE A 242 14.02 -21.11 -1.92
CA ILE A 242 14.98 -20.25 -2.64
C ILE A 242 16.12 -21.08 -3.25
N GLU A 243 16.51 -22.16 -2.61
CA GLU A 243 17.56 -23.06 -3.11
C GLU A 243 17.15 -23.68 -4.46
N GLU A 244 15.90 -24.15 -4.56
CA GLU A 244 15.35 -24.67 -5.81
C GLU A 244 15.29 -23.59 -6.90
N ALA A 245 14.83 -22.38 -6.54
CA ALA A 245 14.79 -21.24 -7.45
C ALA A 245 16.17 -20.86 -7.98
N THR A 246 17.18 -20.87 -7.11
CA THR A 246 18.56 -20.54 -7.45
C THR A 246 19.13 -21.56 -8.45
N GLU A 247 18.91 -22.84 -8.25
CA GLU A 247 19.37 -23.90 -9.19
C GLU A 247 18.68 -23.78 -10.56
N ILE A 248 17.39 -23.46 -10.57
CA ILE A 248 16.65 -23.20 -11.82
C ILE A 248 17.23 -21.97 -12.54
N ALA A 249 17.45 -20.86 -11.81
CA ALA A 249 18.04 -19.65 -12.40
C ALA A 249 19.44 -19.90 -12.97
N LYS A 250 20.31 -20.60 -12.24
CA LYS A 250 21.63 -21.00 -12.72
C LYS A 250 21.57 -21.83 -14.01
N GLY A 251 20.54 -22.67 -14.15
CA GLY A 251 20.31 -23.47 -15.35
C GLY A 251 20.04 -22.59 -16.60
N PHE A 252 19.43 -21.43 -16.46
CA PHE A 252 19.15 -20.49 -17.54
C PHE A 252 20.30 -19.53 -17.84
N THR A 253 21.17 -19.25 -16.86
CA THR A 253 22.13 -18.17 -16.90
C THR A 253 23.61 -18.64 -16.89
N ASN A 254 23.87 -19.86 -17.35
CA ASN A 254 25.21 -20.47 -17.36
C ASN A 254 25.90 -20.46 -15.97
N GLY A 255 25.11 -20.66 -14.90
CA GLY A 255 25.60 -20.72 -13.53
C GLY A 255 25.73 -19.37 -12.82
N GLN A 256 25.29 -18.27 -13.43
CA GLN A 256 25.41 -16.93 -12.83
C GLN A 256 24.33 -16.65 -11.76
N GLY A 257 23.14 -17.29 -11.83
CA GLY A 257 22.00 -17.01 -10.98
C GLY A 257 20.98 -16.07 -11.65
N ALA A 258 20.11 -15.42 -10.87
CA ALA A 258 19.13 -14.50 -11.40
C ALA A 258 19.73 -13.11 -11.68
N ASP A 259 19.24 -12.43 -12.72
CA ASP A 259 19.60 -11.04 -13.02
C ASP A 259 19.00 -10.09 -11.97
N VAL A 260 17.77 -10.38 -11.51
CA VAL A 260 17.06 -9.58 -10.51
C VAL A 260 16.44 -10.50 -9.44
N SER A 261 16.57 -10.13 -8.18
CA SER A 261 15.89 -10.79 -7.06
C SER A 261 15.04 -9.77 -6.28
N ILE A 262 13.73 -10.07 -6.09
CA ILE A 262 12.77 -9.22 -5.43
C ILE A 262 12.26 -9.93 -4.17
N VAL A 263 12.51 -9.34 -2.99
CA VAL A 263 12.08 -9.90 -1.70
C VAL A 263 10.82 -9.18 -1.22
N THR A 264 9.70 -9.90 -1.15
CA THR A 264 8.38 -9.39 -0.73
C THR A 264 7.80 -10.19 0.44
N ILE A 265 8.69 -10.76 1.25
CA ILE A 265 8.33 -11.52 2.46
C ILE A 265 7.91 -10.56 3.56
N GLY A 266 6.77 -10.80 4.21
CA GLY A 266 6.17 -9.90 5.20
C GLY A 266 7.09 -9.62 6.40
N VAL A 267 7.72 -10.66 6.97
CA VAL A 267 8.75 -10.51 8.03
C VAL A 267 10.10 -10.90 7.45
N THR A 268 10.79 -9.92 6.88
CA THR A 268 12.10 -10.13 6.26
C THR A 268 13.20 -10.29 7.30
N LYS A 269 14.00 -11.35 7.16
CA LYS A 269 15.17 -11.62 8.00
C LYS A 269 16.45 -11.40 7.19
N PRO A 270 17.62 -11.20 7.86
CA PRO A 270 18.90 -11.04 7.16
C PRO A 270 19.23 -12.16 6.17
N GLU A 271 18.83 -13.40 6.48
CA GLU A 271 19.03 -14.55 5.59
C GLU A 271 18.31 -14.42 4.25
N HIS A 272 17.08 -13.83 4.25
CA HIS A 272 16.32 -13.62 3.00
C HIS A 272 17.04 -12.63 2.07
N VAL A 273 17.63 -11.57 2.67
CA VAL A 273 18.42 -10.58 1.93
C VAL A 273 19.73 -11.21 1.45
N GLY A 274 20.42 -11.99 2.31
CA GLY A 274 21.64 -12.69 1.93
C GLY A 274 21.42 -13.62 0.73
N ASN A 275 20.36 -14.40 0.76
CA ASN A 275 20.00 -15.32 -0.33
C ASN A 275 19.64 -14.59 -1.65
N ALA A 276 19.18 -13.34 -1.56
CA ALA A 276 18.90 -12.55 -2.75
C ALA A 276 20.16 -12.08 -3.50
N PHE A 277 21.32 -12.07 -2.83
CA PHE A 277 22.62 -11.68 -3.39
C PHE A 277 23.54 -12.88 -3.69
N ALA A 278 23.16 -14.11 -3.34
CA ALA A 278 23.95 -15.32 -3.55
C ALA A 278 23.75 -15.93 -4.93
#